data_5750fe678b9c442d0d999353ba862bfe
#
_entry.id   5750fe678b9c442d0d999353ba862bfe
#
_cell.length_a   1.000
_cell.length_b   1.000
_cell.length_c   1.000
_cell.angle_alpha   90.00
_cell.angle_beta   90.00
_cell.angle_gamma   90.00
#
_symmetry.space_group_name_H-M   'P 1'
#
loop_
_entity.id
_entity.type
_entity.pdbx_description
1 polymer ?
#
loop_
_entity_poly.entity_id
_entity_poly.type
_entity_poly.pdbx_seq_one_letter_code
_entity_poly.pdbx_strand_id
1 'polypeptide(L)'
;MEWVNAQLAQDTSLREAVEAHLAGLRLEQQLAALREARGLSQRQVARLVGVSQPAIARLESGPVRNVELKTLLRVVTALGGRLNLSIDRPTARAVRLRTAARRAAAKR
;
A
#
# COMPACT_ATOMS: atom_id res chain seq x y z
N MET A 1 0.48 -7.57 -15.94
CA MET A 1 1.37 -6.99 -14.91
C MET A 1 2.60 -6.38 -15.52
N GLU A 2 3.19 -7.08 -16.45
CA GLU A 2 4.35 -6.60 -17.20
C GLU A 2 4.08 -5.29 -17.96
N TRP A 3 2.84 -5.09 -18.38
CA TRP A 3 2.44 -3.90 -19.11
C TRP A 3 2.73 -2.60 -18.35
N VAL A 4 2.29 -2.50 -17.08
CA VAL A 4 2.53 -1.30 -16.27
C VAL A 4 4.02 -1.13 -15.99
N ASN A 5 4.70 -2.21 -15.62
CA ASN A 5 6.13 -2.16 -15.33
C ASN A 5 6.96 -1.76 -16.54
N ALA A 6 6.62 -2.28 -17.72
CA ALA A 6 7.31 -1.94 -18.96
C ALA A 6 7.13 -0.46 -19.31
N GLN A 7 5.92 0.08 -19.17
CA GLN A 7 5.67 1.50 -19.43
C GLN A 7 6.39 2.41 -18.45
N LEU A 8 6.36 2.11 -17.18
CA LEU A 8 7.06 2.90 -16.16
C LEU A 8 8.57 2.83 -16.33
N ALA A 9 9.10 1.70 -16.77
CA ALA A 9 10.53 1.54 -17.02
C ALA A 9 10.99 2.31 -18.25
N GLN A 10 10.12 2.48 -19.26
CA GLN A 10 10.46 3.17 -20.50
C GLN A 10 10.36 4.69 -20.40
N ASP A 11 9.56 5.20 -19.46
CA ASP A 11 9.37 6.63 -19.27
C ASP A 11 9.68 7.02 -17.83
N THR A 12 10.90 7.54 -17.63
CA THR A 12 11.38 7.96 -16.31
C THR A 12 10.56 9.12 -15.75
N SER A 13 10.15 10.06 -16.60
CA SER A 13 9.32 11.20 -16.18
C SER A 13 7.95 10.75 -15.70
N LEU A 14 7.32 9.82 -16.43
CA LEU A 14 6.04 9.25 -16.02
C LEU A 14 6.17 8.50 -14.71
N ARG A 15 7.22 7.71 -14.58
CA ARG A 15 7.50 6.96 -13.34
C ARG A 15 7.67 7.89 -12.15
N GLU A 16 8.46 8.95 -12.29
CA GLU A 16 8.69 9.93 -11.23
C GLU A 16 7.38 10.65 -10.86
N ALA A 17 6.57 11.02 -11.85
CA ALA A 17 5.29 11.67 -11.61
C ALA A 17 4.33 10.75 -10.85
N VAL A 18 4.25 9.47 -11.23
CA VAL A 18 3.42 8.48 -10.56
C VAL A 18 3.91 8.25 -9.13
N GLU A 19 5.22 8.09 -8.94
CA GLU A 19 5.79 7.89 -7.61
C GLU A 19 5.54 9.09 -6.70
N ALA A 20 5.69 10.31 -7.22
CA ALA A 20 5.44 11.53 -6.46
C ALA A 20 3.97 11.62 -6.05
N HIS A 21 3.05 11.26 -6.94
CA HIS A 21 1.62 11.24 -6.65
C HIS A 21 1.29 10.21 -5.57
N LEU A 22 1.79 8.98 -5.72
CA LEU A 22 1.53 7.90 -4.78
C LEU A 22 2.12 8.18 -3.39
N ALA A 23 3.28 8.83 -3.32
CA ALA A 23 3.95 9.11 -2.05
C ALA A 23 3.11 9.98 -1.10
N GLY A 24 2.21 10.82 -1.66
CA GLY A 24 1.31 11.64 -0.86
C GLY A 24 0.01 10.97 -0.44
N LEU A 25 -0.20 9.72 -0.85
CA LEU A 25 -1.44 9.00 -0.59
C LEU A 25 -1.29 7.99 0.55
N ARG A 26 -2.38 7.73 1.23
CA ARG A 26 -2.46 6.63 2.19
C ARG A 26 -2.45 5.30 1.43
N LEU A 27 -2.14 4.21 2.13
CA LEU A 27 -2.02 2.89 1.51
C LEU A 27 -3.28 2.49 0.73
N GLU A 28 -4.45 2.67 1.31
CA GLU A 28 -5.72 2.35 0.65
C GLU A 28 -5.94 3.19 -0.60
N GLN A 29 -5.52 4.45 -0.58
CA GLN A 29 -5.59 5.34 -1.75
C GLN A 29 -4.58 4.93 -2.81
N GLN A 30 -3.40 4.48 -2.42
CA GLN A 30 -2.38 3.99 -3.34
C GLN A 30 -2.86 2.72 -4.06
N LEU A 31 -3.54 1.83 -3.35
CA LEU A 31 -4.09 0.62 -3.95
C LEU A 31 -5.13 0.95 -5.02
N ALA A 32 -6.06 1.85 -4.69
CA ALA A 32 -7.08 2.29 -5.64
C ALA A 32 -6.46 2.97 -6.87
N ALA A 33 -5.50 3.86 -6.64
CA ALA A 33 -4.81 4.57 -7.72
C ALA A 33 -4.06 3.60 -8.65
N LEU A 34 -3.39 2.60 -8.08
CA LEU A 34 -2.67 1.60 -8.86
C LEU A 34 -3.64 0.76 -9.69
N ARG A 35 -4.77 0.35 -9.12
CA ARG A 35 -5.79 -0.38 -9.83
C ARG A 35 -6.36 0.43 -11.00
N GLU A 36 -6.69 1.69 -10.75
CA GLU A 36 -7.22 2.60 -11.77
C GLU A 36 -6.21 2.85 -12.89
N ALA A 37 -4.94 2.99 -12.53
CA ALA A 37 -3.87 3.14 -13.52
C ALA A 37 -3.77 1.93 -14.45
N ARG A 38 -4.16 0.74 -13.97
CA ARG A 38 -4.24 -0.48 -14.77
C ARG A 38 -5.52 -0.57 -15.60
N GLY A 39 -6.49 0.31 -15.38
CA GLY A 39 -7.78 0.23 -16.03
C GLY A 39 -8.63 -0.96 -15.57
N LEU A 40 -8.41 -1.44 -14.35
CA LEU A 40 -9.11 -2.59 -13.81
C LEU A 40 -10.20 -2.17 -12.82
N SER A 41 -11.33 -2.90 -12.84
CA SER A 41 -12.36 -2.73 -11.82
C SER A 41 -12.00 -3.52 -10.56
N GLN A 42 -12.66 -3.21 -9.46
CA GLN A 42 -12.50 -3.99 -8.22
C GLN A 42 -12.83 -5.46 -8.43
N ARG A 43 -13.85 -5.77 -9.23
CA ARG A 43 -14.22 -7.15 -9.56
C ARG A 43 -13.15 -7.86 -10.34
N GLN A 44 -12.52 -7.18 -11.29
CA GLN A 44 -11.44 -7.77 -12.09
C GLN A 44 -10.24 -8.09 -11.21
N VAL A 45 -9.85 -7.20 -10.31
CA VAL A 45 -8.77 -7.44 -9.36
C VAL A 45 -9.12 -8.60 -8.42
N ALA A 46 -10.36 -8.63 -7.93
CA ALA A 46 -10.81 -9.72 -7.07
C ALA A 46 -10.66 -11.08 -7.74
N ARG A 47 -11.02 -11.19 -9.01
CA ARG A 47 -10.84 -12.43 -9.79
C ARG A 47 -9.37 -12.79 -9.95
N LEU A 48 -8.52 -11.80 -10.27
CA LEU A 48 -7.08 -12.04 -10.46
C LEU A 48 -6.41 -12.56 -9.19
N VAL A 49 -6.84 -12.06 -8.05
CA VAL A 49 -6.24 -12.39 -6.76
C VAL A 49 -6.91 -13.60 -6.09
N GLY A 50 -8.14 -13.91 -6.51
CA GLY A 50 -8.90 -15.02 -5.92
C GLY A 50 -9.56 -14.65 -4.60
N VAL A 51 -10.01 -13.39 -4.47
CA VAL A 51 -10.76 -12.91 -3.30
C VAL A 51 -12.10 -12.33 -3.76
N SER A 52 -12.98 -12.00 -2.83
CA SER A 52 -14.26 -11.39 -3.15
C SER A 52 -14.10 -9.90 -3.51
N GLN A 53 -15.02 -9.38 -4.32
CA GLN A 53 -15.04 -7.96 -4.64
C GLN A 53 -15.21 -7.09 -3.37
N PRO A 54 -16.09 -7.44 -2.42
CA PRO A 54 -16.14 -6.69 -1.16
C PRO A 54 -14.83 -6.66 -0.39
N ALA A 55 -13.99 -7.69 -0.51
CA ALA A 55 -12.67 -7.68 0.12
C ALA A 55 -11.77 -6.60 -0.49
N ILE A 56 -11.78 -6.47 -1.82
CA ILE A 56 -11.04 -5.41 -2.50
C ILE A 56 -11.60 -4.03 -2.12
N ALA A 57 -12.92 -3.89 -2.11
CA ALA A 57 -13.57 -2.63 -1.74
C ALA A 57 -13.17 -2.19 -0.32
N ARG A 58 -13.09 -3.12 0.63
CA ARG A 58 -12.64 -2.82 1.99
C ARG A 58 -11.19 -2.38 2.05
N LEU A 59 -10.32 -2.97 1.24
CA LEU A 59 -8.91 -2.54 1.17
C LEU A 59 -8.78 -1.11 0.66
N GLU A 60 -9.68 -0.67 -0.19
CA GLU A 60 -9.61 0.65 -0.82
C GLU A 60 -10.43 1.73 -0.11
N SER A 61 -11.30 1.38 0.82
CA SER A 61 -12.30 2.31 1.35
C SER A 61 -12.00 2.91 2.71
N GLY A 62 -10.96 2.49 3.37
CA GLY A 62 -10.68 3.03 4.70
C GLY A 62 -9.33 2.60 5.23
N PRO A 63 -9.04 2.92 6.49
CA PRO A 63 -7.77 2.53 7.08
C PRO A 63 -7.56 1.03 6.97
N VAL A 64 -6.41 0.65 6.43
CA VAL A 64 -6.03 -0.75 6.31
C VAL A 64 -5.72 -1.27 7.72
N ARG A 65 -6.67 -2.00 8.30
CA ARG A 65 -6.54 -2.59 9.63
C ARG A 65 -6.73 -4.10 9.52
N ASN A 66 -5.95 -4.83 10.29
CA ASN A 66 -6.05 -6.29 10.34
C ASN A 66 -5.98 -6.95 8.96
N VAL A 67 -5.30 -6.31 8.03
CA VAL A 67 -5.08 -6.86 6.70
C VAL A 67 -3.94 -7.85 6.79
N GLU A 68 -4.16 -9.04 6.24
CA GLU A 68 -3.09 -9.99 6.10
C GLU A 68 -2.07 -9.46 5.10
N LEU A 69 -0.83 -9.37 5.52
CA LEU A 69 0.27 -8.93 4.66
C LEU A 69 0.33 -9.76 3.37
N LYS A 70 0.06 -11.05 3.47
CA LYS A 70 0.04 -11.95 2.32
C LYS A 70 -0.99 -11.53 1.28
N THR A 71 -2.21 -11.20 1.71
CA THR A 71 -3.28 -10.73 0.81
C THR A 71 -2.91 -9.41 0.17
N LEU A 72 -2.41 -8.46 0.96
CA LEU A 72 -1.97 -7.17 0.46
C LEU A 72 -0.87 -7.33 -0.59
N LEU A 73 0.13 -8.15 -0.31
CA LEU A 73 1.23 -8.44 -1.24
C LEU A 73 0.71 -9.04 -2.55
N ARG A 74 -0.25 -9.94 -2.49
CA ARG A 74 -0.87 -10.55 -3.68
C ARG A 74 -1.59 -9.52 -4.53
N VAL A 75 -2.35 -8.61 -3.91
CA VAL A 75 -3.07 -7.55 -4.62
C VAL A 75 -2.08 -6.60 -5.30
N VAL A 76 -1.09 -6.12 -4.58
CA VAL A 76 -0.08 -5.20 -5.11
C VAL A 76 0.68 -5.83 -6.27
N THR A 77 1.11 -7.07 -6.11
CA THR A 77 1.83 -7.82 -7.16
C THR A 77 0.94 -8.03 -8.38
N ALA A 78 -0.33 -8.39 -8.17
CA ALA A 78 -1.28 -8.59 -9.27
C ALA A 78 -1.52 -7.31 -10.06
N LEU A 79 -1.40 -6.15 -9.43
CA LEU A 79 -1.53 -4.86 -10.08
C LEU A 79 -0.23 -4.36 -10.73
N GLY A 80 0.82 -5.17 -10.70
CA GLY A 80 2.11 -4.82 -11.29
C GLY A 80 2.92 -3.86 -10.44
N GLY A 81 2.52 -3.65 -9.19
CA GLY A 81 3.21 -2.81 -8.25
C GLY A 81 4.23 -3.55 -7.41
N ARG A 82 4.82 -2.82 -6.48
CA ARG A 82 5.76 -3.37 -5.51
C ARG A 82 5.43 -2.79 -4.14
N LEU A 83 5.30 -3.67 -3.17
CA LEU A 83 5.11 -3.25 -1.78
C LEU A 83 6.49 -3.11 -1.13
N ASN A 84 6.82 -1.87 -0.75
CA ASN A 84 8.05 -1.58 -0.02
C ASN A 84 7.69 -1.28 1.43
N LEU A 85 8.29 -2.04 2.32
CA LEU A 85 8.15 -1.80 3.76
C LEU A 85 9.52 -1.38 4.29
N SER A 86 9.55 -0.29 5.02
CA SER A 86 10.76 0.17 5.66
C SER A 86 10.52 0.36 7.16
N ILE A 87 11.52 0.00 7.93
CA ILE A 87 11.51 0.25 9.36
C ILE A 87 12.60 1.28 9.60
N ASP A 88 12.16 2.51 9.81
CA ASP A 88 13.11 3.59 10.03
C ASP A 88 13.64 3.57 11.45
N ARG A 89 14.90 3.97 11.62
CA ARG A 89 15.45 4.17 12.94
C ARG A 89 14.72 5.34 13.59
N PRO A 90 14.09 5.14 14.75
CA PRO A 90 13.35 6.22 15.39
C PRO A 90 14.31 7.35 15.81
N THR A 91 13.81 8.59 15.78
CA THR A 91 14.54 9.73 16.33
C THR A 91 14.65 9.58 17.84
N ALA A 92 15.65 10.25 18.45
CA ALA A 92 15.80 10.24 19.90
C ALA A 92 14.51 10.69 20.61
N ARG A 93 13.81 11.66 20.04
CA ARG A 93 12.53 12.15 20.58
C ARG A 93 11.45 11.05 20.52
N ALA A 94 11.34 10.34 19.40
CA ALA A 94 10.36 9.27 19.25
C ALA A 94 10.64 8.12 20.24
N VAL A 95 11.89 7.77 20.44
CA VAL A 95 12.29 6.74 21.42
C VAL A 95 11.89 7.16 22.82
N ARG A 96 12.16 8.41 23.21
CA ARG A 96 11.80 8.93 24.53
C ARG A 96 10.29 8.91 24.77
N LEU A 97 9.50 9.32 23.77
CA LEU A 97 8.05 9.30 23.87
C LEU A 97 7.51 7.90 24.06
N ARG A 98 8.04 6.92 23.32
CA ARG A 98 7.64 5.52 23.46
C ARG A 98 8.01 4.96 24.83
N THR A 99 9.18 5.28 25.32
CA THR A 99 9.65 4.85 26.64
C THR A 99 8.74 5.43 27.73
N ALA A 100 8.40 6.70 27.65
CA ALA A 100 7.47 7.34 28.57
C ALA A 100 6.09 6.69 28.56
N ALA A 101 5.57 6.37 27.38
CA ALA A 101 4.28 5.70 27.24
C ALA A 101 4.30 4.28 27.84
N ARG A 102 5.37 3.55 27.64
CA ARG A 102 5.55 2.21 28.23
C ARG A 102 5.62 2.25 29.74
N ARG A 103 6.36 3.23 30.30
CA ARG A 103 6.43 3.42 31.75
C ARG A 103 5.09 3.77 32.35
N ALA A 104 4.34 4.66 31.70
CA ALA A 104 3.00 5.01 32.14
C ALA A 104 2.06 3.80 32.11
N ALA A 105 2.11 2.98 31.08
CA ALA A 105 1.32 1.75 30.98
C ALA A 105 1.72 0.72 32.04
N ALA A 106 3.01 0.60 32.33
CA ALA A 106 3.50 -0.36 33.33
C ALA A 106 3.11 0.00 34.78
N LYS A 107 2.81 1.27 35.03
CA LYS A 107 2.39 1.72 36.38
C LYS A 107 0.91 1.51 36.67
N ARG A 108 0.14 1.06 35.72
CA ARG A 108 -1.30 0.76 35.91
C ARG A 108 -1.50 -0.71 36.41
#